data_64dd9568e547c61cc357bb61af8b89d8
#
_entry.id   64dd9568e547c61cc357bb61af8b89d8
#
_cell.length_a   1.000
_cell.length_b   1.000
_cell.length_c   1.000
_cell.angle_alpha   90.00
_cell.angle_beta   90.00
_cell.angle_gamma   90.00
#
_symmetry.space_group_name_H-M   'P 1'
#
loop_
_entity.id
_entity.type
_entity.pdbx_description
1 polymer ?
#
loop_
_entity_poly.entity_id
_entity_poly.type
_entity_poly.pdbx_seq_one_letter_code
_entity_poly.pdbx_strand_id
1 'polypeptide(L)'
;MRKKVGIIGGGASGMMAAVTAAGAADVTILEHTARIGKKILSTGNGKCNYTNRTLSKDDYYCDHPSFVAHALSQFDDQAASAFFAAHGMLTSEKRDGYCYPYTGQAATVLNVLRMLLEEKGVTVKTEQKIEGVTAGKDGFIVKTRTDRYRFDKLILACGGNAAPQTGSDGSGYALAKSLGHTLRRPYPALTYLLTKDPACKELAGVRANALLTLYVDGEKVQMEEGELQLNKDSLSGIPVFQLSHRAVQALAAKKKTTISVDFLPQLGEEELLHMLTELQKQYRKQPVEEVLALFLNKKICGALLHRLSLPFQQEMQTVSDKQLKKLAKLCRHFVFEMSGYPGFDKAQVTMGGVPVSEIDDTMQSGKVRNLYFAGEIIDVDGRCGGYNLQWAWTSGYIAGLHCCDQENVSENRETERESR
;
A
#
# COMPACT_ATOMS: atom_id res chain seq x y z
N MET A 1 27.67 24.34 17.01
CA MET A 1 26.36 23.91 17.59
C MET A 1 25.79 22.81 16.68
N ARG A 2 25.15 21.79 17.26
CA ARG A 2 24.46 20.76 16.43
C ARG A 2 23.32 21.42 15.65
N LYS A 3 23.07 20.96 14.40
CA LYS A 3 21.95 21.46 13.60
C LYS A 3 20.63 21.04 14.24
N LYS A 4 19.62 21.90 14.18
CA LYS A 4 18.25 21.59 14.62
C LYS A 4 17.45 21.05 13.46
N VAL A 5 17.01 19.80 13.56
CA VAL A 5 16.19 19.14 12.56
C VAL A 5 14.76 18.99 13.08
N GLY A 6 13.81 19.58 12.34
CA GLY A 6 12.39 19.39 12.58
C GLY A 6 11.83 18.27 11.70
N ILE A 7 10.99 17.40 12.28
CA ILE A 7 10.29 16.36 11.54
C ILE A 7 8.78 16.52 11.79
N ILE A 8 8.01 16.75 10.73
CA ILE A 8 6.56 16.86 10.83
C ILE A 8 5.96 15.49 10.50
N GLY A 9 5.37 14.87 11.53
CA GLY A 9 4.77 13.54 11.49
C GLY A 9 5.59 12.49 12.23
N GLY A 10 5.00 11.90 13.27
CA GLY A 10 5.55 10.83 14.10
C GLY A 10 5.12 9.43 13.64
N GLY A 11 4.97 9.23 12.32
CA GLY A 11 4.69 7.94 11.69
C GLY A 11 5.95 7.09 11.50
N ALA A 12 5.83 6.01 10.73
CA ALA A 12 6.92 5.08 10.43
C ALA A 12 8.16 5.80 9.87
N SER A 13 8.00 6.56 8.78
CA SER A 13 9.08 7.27 8.12
C SER A 13 9.69 8.39 8.99
N GLY A 14 8.84 9.12 9.72
CA GLY A 14 9.31 10.20 10.60
C GLY A 14 10.11 9.67 11.79
N MET A 15 9.72 8.57 12.40
CA MET A 15 10.48 7.94 13.49
C MET A 15 11.80 7.35 12.98
N MET A 16 11.82 6.71 11.81
CA MET A 16 13.06 6.22 11.21
C MET A 16 14.01 7.38 10.90
N ALA A 17 13.51 8.46 10.28
CA ALA A 17 14.30 9.65 10.02
C ALA A 17 14.88 10.27 11.30
N ALA A 18 14.07 10.32 12.37
CA ALA A 18 14.51 10.86 13.65
C ALA A 18 15.62 10.03 14.29
N VAL A 19 15.46 8.72 14.35
CA VAL A 19 16.45 7.79 14.90
C VAL A 19 17.78 7.87 14.13
N THR A 20 17.70 8.02 12.81
CA THR A 20 18.89 8.13 11.94
C THR A 20 19.58 9.48 12.14
N ALA A 21 18.83 10.57 12.16
CA ALA A 21 19.40 11.93 12.28
C ALA A 21 19.96 12.25 13.67
N ALA A 22 19.43 11.65 14.74
CA ALA A 22 19.74 12.00 16.11
C ALA A 22 21.22 11.77 16.52
N GLY A 23 21.95 10.94 15.76
CA GLY A 23 23.40 10.77 15.94
C GLY A 23 24.18 12.07 15.73
N ALA A 24 23.76 12.94 14.80
CA ALA A 24 24.49 14.12 14.35
C ALA A 24 23.74 15.45 14.55
N ALA A 25 22.44 15.44 14.86
CA ALA A 25 21.61 16.63 14.99
C ALA A 25 20.75 16.63 16.27
N ASP A 26 20.23 17.81 16.63
CA ASP A 26 19.22 17.98 17.67
C ASP A 26 17.84 17.81 16.99
N VAL A 27 17.16 16.68 17.20
CA VAL A 27 15.96 16.30 16.47
C VAL A 27 14.69 16.53 17.29
N THR A 28 13.69 17.14 16.65
CA THR A 28 12.36 17.32 17.24
C THR A 28 11.30 16.78 16.27
N ILE A 29 10.48 15.84 16.74
CA ILE A 29 9.27 15.37 16.05
C ILE A 29 8.08 16.21 16.50
N LEU A 30 7.33 16.76 15.55
CA LEU A 30 6.05 17.41 15.76
C LEU A 30 4.94 16.49 15.21
N GLU A 31 4.11 15.98 16.10
CA GLU A 31 3.01 15.06 15.79
C GLU A 31 1.68 15.71 16.18
N HIS A 32 0.70 15.72 15.28
CA HIS A 32 -0.61 16.36 15.55
C HIS A 32 -1.57 15.51 16.37
N THR A 33 -1.36 14.21 16.42
CA THR A 33 -2.17 13.31 17.27
C THR A 33 -1.57 13.18 18.67
N ALA A 34 -2.31 12.61 19.61
CA ALA A 34 -1.86 12.40 20.99
C ALA A 34 -0.75 11.35 21.15
N ARG A 35 -0.46 10.56 20.10
CA ARG A 35 0.55 9.48 20.13
C ARG A 35 1.20 9.30 18.77
N ILE A 36 2.52 9.06 18.75
CA ILE A 36 3.25 8.66 17.55
C ILE A 36 2.95 7.20 17.16
N GLY A 37 3.16 6.86 15.89
CA GLY A 37 3.13 5.48 15.40
C GLY A 37 1.75 4.83 15.32
N LYS A 38 0.65 5.59 15.39
CA LYS A 38 -0.72 5.03 15.40
C LYS A 38 -1.01 4.13 14.19
N LYS A 39 -0.58 4.53 12.98
CA LYS A 39 -0.82 3.75 11.75
C LYS A 39 -0.06 2.42 11.78
N ILE A 40 1.14 2.36 12.37
CA ILE A 40 1.90 1.10 12.51
C ILE A 40 1.07 0.04 13.24
N LEU A 41 0.39 0.41 14.31
CA LEU A 41 -0.41 -0.53 15.12
C LEU A 41 -1.58 -1.16 14.36
N SER A 42 -2.06 -0.55 13.29
CA SER A 42 -3.14 -1.08 12.47
C SER A 42 -2.65 -1.92 11.29
N THR A 43 -1.36 -1.91 10.98
CA THR A 43 -0.81 -2.63 9.83
C THR A 43 -0.84 -4.14 10.02
N GLY A 44 -1.08 -4.89 8.93
CA GLY A 44 -1.11 -6.36 8.95
C GLY A 44 -2.10 -6.91 9.98
N ASN A 45 -3.28 -6.31 10.15
CA ASN A 45 -4.27 -6.66 11.17
C ASN A 45 -3.66 -6.69 12.59
N GLY A 46 -2.85 -5.69 12.94
CA GLY A 46 -2.19 -5.57 14.23
C GLY A 46 -0.92 -6.39 14.39
N LYS A 47 -0.45 -7.06 13.33
CA LYS A 47 0.78 -7.89 13.35
C LYS A 47 1.99 -7.17 12.78
N CYS A 48 1.81 -6.15 11.96
CA CYS A 48 2.82 -5.37 11.24
C CYS A 48 3.69 -6.22 10.30
N ASN A 49 3.25 -6.40 9.06
CA ASN A 49 4.12 -6.85 7.98
C ASN A 49 5.08 -5.72 7.63
N TYR A 50 6.28 -5.72 8.24
CA TYR A 50 7.15 -4.55 8.26
C TYR A 50 8.08 -4.46 7.03
N THR A 51 8.32 -5.58 6.34
CA THR A 51 9.07 -5.64 5.07
C THR A 51 8.75 -6.92 4.31
N ASN A 52 9.35 -7.10 3.12
CA ASN A 52 9.18 -8.29 2.30
C ASN A 52 10.53 -8.74 1.71
N ARG A 53 10.82 -10.05 1.71
CA ARG A 53 12.06 -10.64 1.16
C ARG A 53 12.12 -10.66 -0.36
N THR A 54 10.96 -10.57 -1.02
CA THR A 54 10.88 -10.54 -2.49
C THR A 54 10.89 -9.11 -3.06
N LEU A 55 11.50 -8.17 -2.31
CA LEU A 55 11.49 -6.76 -2.60
C LEU A 55 12.12 -6.44 -3.97
N SER A 56 11.36 -5.76 -4.82
CA SER A 56 11.79 -5.26 -6.11
C SER A 56 11.24 -3.85 -6.36
N LYS A 57 11.93 -3.06 -7.19
CA LYS A 57 11.41 -1.78 -7.67
C LYS A 57 10.07 -1.93 -8.41
N ASP A 58 9.85 -3.09 -9.04
CA ASP A 58 8.64 -3.38 -9.82
C ASP A 58 7.40 -3.65 -8.95
N ASP A 59 7.59 -3.77 -7.64
CA ASP A 59 6.51 -3.85 -6.65
C ASP A 59 5.97 -2.48 -6.22
N TYR A 60 6.54 -1.41 -6.78
CA TYR A 60 6.14 -0.02 -6.49
C TYR A 60 5.57 0.67 -7.72
N TYR A 61 4.55 1.46 -7.50
CA TYR A 61 4.00 2.38 -8.49
C TYR A 61 4.69 3.74 -8.33
N CYS A 62 5.43 4.12 -9.34
CA CYS A 62 6.18 5.37 -9.41
C CYS A 62 6.49 5.70 -10.88
N ASP A 63 6.43 6.98 -11.27
CA ASP A 63 6.76 7.38 -12.64
C ASP A 63 8.25 7.24 -12.99
N HIS A 64 9.10 7.21 -11.97
CA HIS A 64 10.54 7.03 -12.12
C HIS A 64 11.02 5.82 -11.31
N PRO A 65 10.89 4.58 -11.84
CA PRO A 65 11.27 3.37 -11.11
C PRO A 65 12.76 3.33 -10.70
N SER A 66 13.63 4.08 -11.41
CA SER A 66 15.05 4.23 -11.04
C SER A 66 15.24 4.96 -9.70
N PHE A 67 14.37 5.90 -9.37
CA PHE A 67 14.39 6.59 -8.07
C PHE A 67 14.13 5.59 -6.92
N VAL A 68 13.11 4.75 -7.08
CA VAL A 68 12.81 3.69 -6.09
C VAL A 68 13.95 2.68 -6.01
N ALA A 69 14.49 2.24 -7.16
CA ALA A 69 15.61 1.30 -7.18
C ALA A 69 16.85 1.86 -6.46
N HIS A 70 17.17 3.13 -6.69
CA HIS A 70 18.28 3.80 -6.02
C HIS A 70 18.03 3.94 -4.51
N ALA A 71 16.84 4.32 -4.10
CA ALA A 71 16.49 4.41 -2.69
C ALA A 71 16.60 3.03 -1.99
N LEU A 72 16.04 1.99 -2.58
CA LEU A 72 16.12 0.62 -2.05
C LEU A 72 17.55 0.08 -1.98
N SER A 73 18.46 0.49 -2.89
CA SER A 73 19.87 0.10 -2.81
C SER A 73 20.61 0.67 -1.60
N GLN A 74 20.08 1.74 -1.00
CA GLN A 74 20.66 2.35 0.20
C GLN A 74 20.11 1.73 1.50
N PHE A 75 18.85 1.30 1.50
CA PHE A 75 18.20 0.69 2.68
C PHE A 75 17.08 -0.26 2.24
N ASP A 76 17.41 -1.50 2.00
CA ASP A 76 16.52 -2.57 1.54
C ASP A 76 15.88 -3.36 2.69
N ASP A 77 15.25 -4.49 2.36
CA ASP A 77 14.64 -5.40 3.33
C ASP A 77 15.65 -6.05 4.27
N GLN A 78 16.87 -6.31 3.80
CA GLN A 78 17.95 -6.87 4.62
C GLN A 78 18.44 -5.82 5.61
N ALA A 79 18.65 -4.58 5.15
CA ALA A 79 19.03 -3.45 6.01
C ALA A 79 17.93 -3.15 7.06
N ALA A 80 16.66 -3.15 6.65
CA ALA A 80 15.54 -2.98 7.57
C ALA A 80 15.48 -4.09 8.63
N SER A 81 15.65 -5.35 8.20
CA SER A 81 15.66 -6.49 9.12
C SER A 81 16.86 -6.45 10.06
N ALA A 82 18.04 -6.12 9.55
CA ALA A 82 19.26 -5.96 10.35
C ALA A 82 19.10 -4.83 11.38
N PHE A 83 18.51 -3.69 10.97
CA PHE A 83 18.21 -2.58 11.86
C PHE A 83 17.34 -3.01 13.04
N PHE A 84 16.20 -3.66 12.79
CA PHE A 84 15.33 -4.12 13.87
C PHE A 84 15.96 -5.23 14.71
N ALA A 85 16.71 -6.16 14.09
CA ALA A 85 17.40 -7.24 14.80
C ALA A 85 18.49 -6.71 15.73
N ALA A 86 19.28 -5.72 15.32
CA ALA A 86 20.30 -5.05 16.14
C ALA A 86 19.70 -4.43 17.43
N HIS A 87 18.39 -4.14 17.41
CA HIS A 87 17.66 -3.58 18.55
C HIS A 87 16.71 -4.60 19.21
N GLY A 88 17.01 -5.90 19.07
CA GLY A 88 16.39 -6.99 19.81
C GLY A 88 15.06 -7.51 19.22
N MET A 89 14.63 -7.06 18.05
CA MET A 89 13.43 -7.59 17.41
C MET A 89 13.73 -8.82 16.57
N LEU A 90 13.20 -9.97 16.96
CA LEU A 90 13.25 -11.18 16.13
C LEU A 90 12.19 -11.11 15.00
N THR A 91 12.55 -11.63 13.84
CA THR A 91 11.69 -11.69 12.66
C THR A 91 11.10 -13.08 12.47
N SER A 92 9.82 -13.13 12.09
CA SER A 92 9.13 -14.32 11.57
C SER A 92 8.82 -14.12 10.10
N GLU A 93 9.47 -14.90 9.25
CA GLU A 93 9.18 -14.92 7.81
C GLU A 93 8.03 -15.88 7.52
N LYS A 94 7.13 -15.48 6.61
CA LYS A 94 6.00 -16.28 6.13
C LYS A 94 6.16 -16.56 4.63
N ARG A 95 5.22 -17.31 4.06
CA ARG A 95 5.15 -17.51 2.61
C ARG A 95 5.16 -16.15 1.90
N ASP A 96 5.64 -16.13 0.67
CA ASP A 96 5.72 -14.95 -0.20
C ASP A 96 6.60 -13.82 0.37
N GLY A 97 7.56 -14.18 1.23
CA GLY A 97 8.55 -13.26 1.78
C GLY A 97 8.03 -12.29 2.83
N TYR A 98 6.80 -12.44 3.32
CA TYR A 98 6.21 -11.54 4.32
C TYR A 98 6.95 -11.62 5.66
N CYS A 99 7.46 -10.48 6.13
CA CYS A 99 8.22 -10.38 7.37
C CYS A 99 7.42 -9.69 8.48
N TYR A 100 7.27 -10.39 9.59
CA TYR A 100 6.58 -9.91 10.79
C TYR A 100 7.52 -9.94 12.01
N PRO A 101 7.30 -9.10 13.04
CA PRO A 101 7.94 -9.36 14.33
C PRO A 101 7.54 -10.75 14.83
N TYR A 102 8.48 -11.48 15.44
CA TYR A 102 8.25 -12.84 15.94
C TYR A 102 7.08 -12.93 16.93
N THR A 103 6.88 -11.86 17.70
CA THR A 103 5.75 -11.73 18.63
C THR A 103 4.38 -11.71 17.94
N GLY A 104 4.33 -11.49 16.62
CA GLY A 104 3.09 -11.31 15.88
C GLY A 104 2.32 -10.03 16.26
N GLN A 105 2.98 -9.04 16.88
CA GLN A 105 2.36 -7.81 17.37
C GLN A 105 3.01 -6.56 16.76
N ALA A 106 2.23 -5.70 16.15
CA ALA A 106 2.69 -4.42 15.60
C ALA A 106 3.32 -3.50 16.68
N ALA A 107 2.88 -3.66 17.92
CA ALA A 107 3.43 -2.94 19.06
C ALA A 107 4.94 -3.18 19.25
N THR A 108 5.46 -4.35 18.88
CA THR A 108 6.91 -4.65 18.97
C THR A 108 7.73 -3.70 18.09
N VAL A 109 7.31 -3.51 16.83
CA VAL A 109 7.98 -2.57 15.91
C VAL A 109 7.95 -1.14 16.44
N LEU A 110 6.79 -0.71 16.94
CA LEU A 110 6.63 0.62 17.52
C LEU A 110 7.47 0.82 18.77
N ASN A 111 7.54 -0.18 19.64
CA ASN A 111 8.31 -0.10 20.89
C ASN A 111 9.81 0.02 20.62
N VAL A 112 10.36 -0.73 19.64
CA VAL A 112 11.77 -0.58 19.23
C VAL A 112 12.05 0.86 18.84
N LEU A 113 11.23 1.44 17.96
CA LEU A 113 11.42 2.82 17.51
C LEU A 113 11.30 3.83 18.67
N ARG A 114 10.32 3.65 19.58
CA ARG A 114 10.14 4.54 20.75
C ARG A 114 11.32 4.48 21.70
N MET A 115 11.83 3.30 22.01
CA MET A 115 13.02 3.14 22.86
C MET A 115 14.23 3.83 22.24
N LEU A 116 14.42 3.72 20.93
CA LEU A 116 15.51 4.39 20.21
C LEU A 116 15.37 5.92 20.21
N LEU A 117 14.15 6.44 20.05
CA LEU A 117 13.92 7.88 20.14
C LEU A 117 14.30 8.42 21.53
N GLU A 118 13.93 7.68 22.58
CA GLU A 118 14.25 8.02 23.97
C GLU A 118 15.76 7.94 24.22
N GLU A 119 16.39 6.81 23.87
CA GLU A 119 17.85 6.60 24.03
C GLU A 119 18.68 7.67 23.35
N LYS A 120 18.28 8.06 22.14
CA LYS A 120 18.98 9.08 21.34
C LYS A 120 18.60 10.52 21.71
N GLY A 121 17.75 10.73 22.69
CA GLY A 121 17.35 12.06 23.17
C GLY A 121 16.51 12.87 22.17
N VAL A 122 15.74 12.19 21.31
CA VAL A 122 14.84 12.88 20.37
C VAL A 122 13.67 13.52 21.14
N THR A 123 13.46 14.81 20.92
CA THR A 123 12.30 15.51 21.49
C THR A 123 11.03 15.15 20.68
N VAL A 124 10.04 14.54 21.33
CA VAL A 124 8.75 14.24 20.72
C VAL A 124 7.68 15.15 21.31
N LYS A 125 7.05 15.96 20.44
CA LYS A 125 5.94 16.86 20.81
C LYS A 125 4.68 16.38 20.09
N THR A 126 3.75 15.88 20.86
CA THR A 126 2.42 15.45 20.39
C THR A 126 1.41 16.60 20.44
N GLU A 127 0.24 16.43 19.83
CA GLU A 127 -0.86 17.40 19.78
C GLU A 127 -0.46 18.74 19.12
N GLN A 128 0.58 18.68 18.24
CA GLN A 128 1.10 19.82 17.51
C GLN A 128 0.49 19.92 16.11
N LYS A 129 -0.68 20.53 16.01
CA LYS A 129 -1.29 20.79 14.69
C LYS A 129 -0.54 21.92 13.98
N ILE A 130 0.12 21.59 12.88
CA ILE A 130 0.88 22.56 12.08
C ILE A 130 -0.11 23.42 11.28
N GLU A 131 -0.02 24.74 11.45
CA GLU A 131 -0.80 25.72 10.69
C GLU A 131 -0.04 26.24 9.46
N GLY A 132 1.27 26.20 9.47
CA GLY A 132 2.08 26.66 8.36
C GLY A 132 3.58 26.46 8.56
N VAL A 133 4.28 26.46 7.44
CA VAL A 133 5.74 26.40 7.38
C VAL A 133 6.22 27.54 6.50
N THR A 134 7.22 28.27 6.98
CA THR A 134 7.90 29.32 6.21
C THR A 134 9.37 28.95 6.06
N ALA A 135 9.84 28.85 4.82
CA ALA A 135 11.25 28.69 4.51
C ALA A 135 11.93 30.07 4.39
N GLY A 136 13.12 30.25 4.98
CA GLY A 136 13.93 31.44 4.92
C GLY A 136 15.40 31.13 4.71
N LYS A 137 16.25 32.15 4.62
CA LYS A 137 17.71 31.97 4.45
C LYS A 137 18.33 31.17 5.61
N ASP A 138 17.80 31.35 6.83
CA ASP A 138 18.35 30.75 8.06
C ASP A 138 17.60 29.47 8.49
N GLY A 139 16.87 28.82 7.58
CA GLY A 139 16.10 27.59 7.86
C GLY A 139 14.60 27.80 7.85
N PHE A 140 13.88 27.08 8.72
CA PHE A 140 12.43 26.98 8.71
C PHE A 140 11.79 27.51 10.00
N ILE A 141 10.65 28.18 9.86
CA ILE A 141 9.74 28.48 10.95
C ILE A 141 8.49 27.63 10.78
N VAL A 142 8.26 26.74 11.73
CA VAL A 142 7.05 25.91 11.79
C VAL A 142 6.10 26.52 12.81
N LYS A 143 4.92 26.92 12.37
CA LYS A 143 3.88 27.53 13.21
C LYS A 143 2.84 26.47 13.56
N THR A 144 2.57 26.30 14.83
CA THR A 144 1.41 25.58 15.36
C THR A 144 0.40 26.57 15.96
N ARG A 145 -0.71 26.07 16.46
CA ARG A 145 -1.72 26.90 17.11
C ARG A 145 -1.17 27.69 18.31
N THR A 146 -0.24 27.09 19.07
CA THR A 146 0.27 27.64 20.35
C THR A 146 1.70 28.11 20.26
N ASP A 147 2.50 27.53 19.35
CA ASP A 147 3.96 27.69 19.37
C ASP A 147 4.52 28.00 17.99
N ARG A 148 5.79 28.46 18.01
CA ARG A 148 6.65 28.63 16.83
C ARG A 148 7.97 27.94 17.08
N TYR A 149 8.34 27.03 16.16
CA TYR A 149 9.60 26.30 16.19
C TYR A 149 10.51 26.77 15.08
N ARG A 150 11.82 26.84 15.36
CA ARG A 150 12.84 27.16 14.37
C ARG A 150 13.73 25.95 14.16
N PHE A 151 13.95 25.59 12.90
CA PHE A 151 14.77 24.45 12.49
C PHE A 151 15.73 24.89 11.37
N ASP A 152 16.96 24.36 11.38
CA ASP A 152 17.91 24.55 10.28
C ASP A 152 17.48 23.71 9.08
N LYS A 153 16.94 22.52 9.32
CA LYS A 153 16.46 21.56 8.31
C LYS A 153 15.09 20.99 8.71
N LEU A 154 14.30 20.63 7.70
CA LEU A 154 12.93 20.15 7.92
C LEU A 154 12.66 18.89 7.10
N ILE A 155 12.05 17.87 7.72
CA ILE A 155 11.57 16.65 7.04
C ILE A 155 10.04 16.62 7.12
N LEU A 156 9.37 16.53 5.97
CA LEU A 156 7.93 16.28 5.90
C LEU A 156 7.70 14.78 5.81
N ALA A 157 7.20 14.19 6.90
CA ALA A 157 6.90 12.77 7.05
C ALA A 157 5.44 12.52 7.47
N CYS A 158 4.52 13.36 6.92
CA CYS A 158 3.12 13.45 7.36
C CYS A 158 2.24 12.30 6.88
N GLY A 159 2.75 11.39 6.04
CA GLY A 159 1.95 10.35 5.39
C GLY A 159 1.03 10.91 4.28
N GLY A 160 0.10 10.09 3.83
CA GLY A 160 -0.89 10.44 2.81
C GLY A 160 -2.27 10.73 3.40
N ASN A 161 -3.34 10.31 2.67
CA ASN A 161 -4.73 10.47 3.07
C ASN A 161 -5.35 9.17 3.64
N ALA A 162 -4.69 8.02 3.45
CA ALA A 162 -5.26 6.72 3.80
C ALA A 162 -5.25 6.48 5.32
N ALA A 163 -6.37 5.99 5.83
CA ALA A 163 -6.64 5.75 7.24
C ALA A 163 -6.53 7.04 8.10
N PRO A 164 -7.30 8.10 7.80
CA PRO A 164 -7.17 9.43 8.44
C PRO A 164 -7.34 9.39 9.95
N GLN A 165 -8.10 8.42 10.49
CA GLN A 165 -8.26 8.18 11.93
C GLN A 165 -6.93 7.84 12.64
N THR A 166 -5.89 7.48 11.90
CA THR A 166 -4.55 7.20 12.44
C THR A 166 -3.62 8.41 12.42
N GLY A 167 -4.06 9.54 11.84
CA GLY A 167 -3.28 10.75 11.67
C GLY A 167 -2.78 10.99 10.23
N SER A 168 -3.04 10.08 9.29
CA SER A 168 -2.69 10.23 7.87
C SER A 168 -3.85 10.92 7.15
N ASP A 169 -4.02 12.22 7.38
CA ASP A 169 -5.20 13.02 6.98
C ASP A 169 -4.97 13.94 5.78
N GLY A 170 -3.78 13.86 5.16
CA GLY A 170 -3.39 14.67 4.00
C GLY A 170 -3.00 16.11 4.33
N SER A 171 -2.93 16.49 5.60
CA SER A 171 -2.53 17.85 6.01
C SER A 171 -1.13 18.23 5.51
N GLY A 172 -0.22 17.25 5.39
CA GLY A 172 1.12 17.43 4.82
C GLY A 172 1.14 17.92 3.38
N TYR A 173 0.15 17.59 2.59
CA TYR A 173 0.05 18.05 1.20
C TYR A 173 -0.16 19.56 1.07
N ALA A 174 -0.91 20.15 2.00
CA ALA A 174 -1.08 21.60 2.06
C ALA A 174 0.26 22.29 2.39
N LEU A 175 1.07 21.72 3.30
CA LEU A 175 2.39 22.21 3.64
C LEU A 175 3.35 22.13 2.44
N ALA A 176 3.39 20.99 1.75
CA ALA A 176 4.21 20.82 0.54
C ALA A 176 3.85 21.84 -0.54
N LYS A 177 2.54 22.05 -0.79
CA LYS A 177 2.06 23.10 -1.73
C LYS A 177 2.48 24.50 -1.32
N SER A 178 2.39 24.86 -0.03
CA SER A 178 2.79 26.17 0.46
C SER A 178 4.30 26.44 0.30
N LEU A 179 5.09 25.37 0.19
CA LEU A 179 6.53 25.41 -0.08
C LEU A 179 6.86 25.31 -1.59
N GLY A 180 5.86 25.41 -2.48
CA GLY A 180 6.05 25.46 -3.92
C GLY A 180 6.03 24.10 -4.65
N HIS A 181 5.76 23.00 -3.94
CA HIS A 181 5.65 21.67 -4.55
C HIS A 181 4.31 21.47 -5.25
N THR A 182 4.35 20.71 -6.35
CA THR A 182 3.13 20.24 -6.99
C THR A 182 2.63 18.96 -6.30
N LEU A 183 1.40 18.60 -6.58
CA LEU A 183 0.85 17.33 -6.09
C LEU A 183 0.17 16.58 -7.22
N ARG A 184 0.48 15.31 -7.36
CA ARG A 184 -0.37 14.38 -8.05
C ARG A 184 -1.61 14.14 -7.21
N ARG A 185 -2.76 14.15 -7.89
CA ARG A 185 -4.05 13.97 -7.20
C ARG A 185 -4.05 12.67 -6.40
N PRO A 186 -4.28 12.73 -5.07
CA PRO A 186 -4.35 11.54 -4.26
C PRO A 186 -5.61 10.71 -4.55
N TYR A 187 -5.44 9.37 -4.56
CA TYR A 187 -6.53 8.40 -4.62
C TYR A 187 -6.28 7.27 -3.61
N PRO A 188 -7.34 6.57 -3.15
CA PRO A 188 -7.18 5.41 -2.29
C PRO A 188 -6.59 4.23 -3.07
N ALA A 189 -5.65 3.51 -2.47
CA ALA A 189 -5.09 2.26 -2.99
C ALA A 189 -5.04 1.19 -1.90
N LEU A 190 -4.83 -0.07 -2.29
CA LEU A 190 -4.95 -1.24 -1.43
C LEU A 190 -6.30 -1.24 -0.69
N THR A 191 -7.36 -1.21 -1.47
CA THR A 191 -8.74 -1.12 -1.00
C THR A 191 -9.64 -2.09 -1.76
N TYR A 192 -10.84 -2.33 -1.22
CA TYR A 192 -11.85 -3.13 -1.93
C TYR A 192 -12.49 -2.33 -3.09
N LEU A 193 -13.14 -3.04 -4.00
CA LEU A 193 -13.81 -2.45 -5.16
C LEU A 193 -15.32 -2.70 -5.09
N LEU A 194 -16.09 -1.66 -5.38
CA LEU A 194 -17.55 -1.71 -5.34
C LEU A 194 -18.12 -2.23 -6.66
N THR A 195 -19.20 -2.99 -6.54
CA THR A 195 -20.00 -3.47 -7.69
C THR A 195 -21.48 -3.40 -7.37
N LYS A 196 -22.30 -3.27 -8.40
CA LYS A 196 -23.77 -3.34 -8.31
C LYS A 196 -24.32 -4.68 -8.78
N ASP A 197 -23.43 -5.65 -9.11
CA ASP A 197 -23.83 -6.97 -9.59
C ASP A 197 -24.64 -7.70 -8.51
N PRO A 198 -25.87 -8.14 -8.82
CA PRO A 198 -26.74 -8.80 -7.85
C PRO A 198 -26.14 -10.10 -7.31
N ALA A 199 -25.27 -10.79 -8.06
CA ALA A 199 -24.59 -12.00 -7.59
C ALA A 199 -23.78 -11.79 -6.32
N CYS A 200 -23.27 -10.55 -6.05
CA CYS A 200 -22.56 -10.24 -4.83
C CYS A 200 -23.41 -10.42 -3.56
N LYS A 201 -24.73 -10.21 -3.64
CA LYS A 201 -25.63 -10.46 -2.50
C LYS A 201 -25.71 -11.95 -2.16
N GLU A 202 -25.75 -12.80 -3.18
CA GLU A 202 -25.79 -14.27 -3.02
C GLU A 202 -24.46 -14.81 -2.53
N LEU A 203 -23.38 -14.25 -3.04
CA LEU A 203 -22.01 -14.63 -2.73
C LEU A 203 -21.46 -14.00 -1.42
N ALA A 204 -22.26 -13.19 -0.74
CA ALA A 204 -21.80 -12.48 0.45
C ALA A 204 -21.27 -13.44 1.53
N GLY A 205 -20.03 -13.15 2.01
CA GLY A 205 -19.30 -13.94 2.99
C GLY A 205 -18.51 -15.12 2.42
N VAL A 206 -18.55 -15.36 1.11
CA VAL A 206 -17.73 -16.39 0.46
C VAL A 206 -16.27 -15.93 0.43
N ARG A 207 -15.36 -16.85 0.75
CA ARG A 207 -13.93 -16.77 0.49
C ARG A 207 -13.55 -17.92 -0.44
N ALA A 208 -12.80 -17.63 -1.48
CA ALA A 208 -12.35 -18.61 -2.45
C ALA A 208 -10.98 -18.23 -3.00
N ASN A 209 -10.10 -19.22 -3.14
CA ASN A 209 -8.89 -19.03 -3.94
C ASN A 209 -9.31 -18.88 -5.40
N ALA A 210 -8.89 -17.81 -6.04
CA ALA A 210 -9.29 -17.48 -7.40
C ALA A 210 -8.19 -16.70 -8.11
N LEU A 211 -8.18 -16.79 -9.43
CA LEU A 211 -7.40 -15.91 -10.28
C LEU A 211 -8.31 -14.78 -10.78
N LEU A 212 -7.92 -13.54 -10.47
CA LEU A 212 -8.64 -12.35 -10.86
C LEU A 212 -7.93 -11.67 -12.02
N THR A 213 -8.66 -11.31 -13.05
CA THR A 213 -8.16 -10.53 -14.19
C THR A 213 -8.90 -9.20 -14.26
N LEU A 214 -8.16 -8.10 -14.17
CA LEU A 214 -8.66 -6.75 -14.36
C LEU A 214 -8.67 -6.40 -15.84
N TYR A 215 -9.80 -5.90 -16.34
CA TYR A 215 -9.95 -5.31 -17.67
C TYR A 215 -10.38 -3.86 -17.55
N VAL A 216 -9.80 -3.01 -18.41
CA VAL A 216 -10.17 -1.60 -18.56
C VAL A 216 -10.48 -1.36 -20.04
N ASP A 217 -11.69 -0.90 -20.32
CA ASP A 217 -12.20 -0.70 -21.70
C ASP A 217 -12.08 -1.98 -22.57
N GLY A 218 -12.14 -3.15 -21.96
CA GLY A 218 -12.02 -4.46 -22.61
C GLY A 218 -10.59 -5.01 -22.72
N GLU A 219 -9.57 -4.19 -22.45
CA GLU A 219 -8.18 -4.60 -22.51
C GLU A 219 -7.74 -5.18 -21.14
N LYS A 220 -7.00 -6.30 -21.18
CA LYS A 220 -6.42 -6.93 -19.99
C LYS A 220 -5.29 -6.06 -19.43
N VAL A 221 -5.40 -5.69 -18.14
CA VAL A 221 -4.44 -4.78 -17.49
C VAL A 221 -3.55 -5.50 -16.48
N GLN A 222 -4.14 -6.37 -15.65
CA GLN A 222 -3.40 -7.01 -14.55
C GLN A 222 -4.11 -8.30 -14.14
N MET A 223 -3.33 -9.26 -13.62
CA MET A 223 -3.83 -10.50 -13.03
C MET A 223 -3.24 -10.68 -11.64
N GLU A 224 -4.06 -11.17 -10.71
CA GLU A 224 -3.63 -11.51 -9.34
C GLU A 224 -4.35 -12.76 -8.87
N GLU A 225 -3.61 -13.67 -8.23
CA GLU A 225 -4.15 -14.90 -7.67
C GLU A 225 -4.13 -14.83 -6.13
N GLY A 226 -5.14 -15.41 -5.49
CA GLY A 226 -5.20 -15.51 -4.04
C GLY A 226 -6.62 -15.62 -3.49
N GLU A 227 -6.77 -15.46 -2.17
CA GLU A 227 -8.06 -15.52 -1.52
C GLU A 227 -8.90 -14.26 -1.83
N LEU A 228 -9.88 -14.44 -2.71
CA LEU A 228 -10.96 -13.48 -2.96
C LEU A 228 -11.97 -13.53 -1.84
N GLN A 229 -12.37 -12.38 -1.32
CA GLN A 229 -13.49 -12.23 -0.40
C GLN A 229 -14.63 -11.48 -1.08
N LEU A 230 -15.78 -12.13 -1.19
CA LEU A 230 -16.99 -11.56 -1.76
C LEU A 230 -17.89 -11.01 -0.65
N ASN A 231 -18.22 -9.73 -0.74
CA ASN A 231 -19.13 -9.05 0.17
C ASN A 231 -20.44 -8.72 -0.55
N LYS A 232 -21.40 -8.15 0.16
CA LYS A 232 -22.74 -7.87 -0.35
C LYS A 232 -22.77 -6.95 -1.59
N ASP A 233 -21.77 -6.06 -1.71
CA ASP A 233 -21.68 -5.00 -2.72
C ASP A 233 -20.24 -4.72 -3.18
N SER A 234 -19.31 -5.60 -2.86
CA SER A 234 -17.89 -5.37 -3.12
C SER A 234 -17.07 -6.66 -3.21
N LEU A 235 -15.98 -6.57 -3.94
CA LEU A 235 -14.91 -7.55 -3.98
C LEU A 235 -13.76 -7.06 -3.09
N SER A 236 -13.16 -7.95 -2.31
CA SER A 236 -12.09 -7.68 -1.37
C SER A 236 -11.08 -8.86 -1.32
N GLY A 237 -10.09 -8.78 -0.46
CA GLY A 237 -8.99 -9.74 -0.37
C GLY A 237 -7.72 -9.22 -1.03
N ILE A 238 -6.60 -9.89 -0.75
CA ILE A 238 -5.28 -9.45 -1.23
C ILE A 238 -5.25 -9.26 -2.76
N PRO A 239 -5.77 -10.19 -3.60
CA PRO A 239 -5.73 -10.00 -5.04
C PRO A 239 -6.53 -8.76 -5.50
N VAL A 240 -7.66 -8.44 -4.85
CA VAL A 240 -8.41 -7.22 -5.16
C VAL A 240 -7.64 -5.98 -4.74
N PHE A 241 -6.97 -6.01 -3.59
CA PHE A 241 -6.13 -4.88 -3.14
C PHE A 241 -4.99 -4.62 -4.13
N GLN A 242 -4.35 -5.65 -4.64
CA GLN A 242 -3.31 -5.52 -5.66
C GLN A 242 -3.84 -4.90 -6.97
N LEU A 243 -5.04 -5.31 -7.41
CA LEU A 243 -5.68 -4.75 -8.60
C LEU A 243 -6.19 -3.31 -8.39
N SER A 244 -6.44 -2.91 -7.13
CA SER A 244 -7.14 -1.66 -6.82
C SER A 244 -6.42 -0.41 -7.31
N HIS A 245 -5.09 -0.38 -7.34
CA HIS A 245 -4.34 0.76 -7.85
C HIS A 245 -4.78 1.11 -9.29
N ARG A 246 -4.70 0.15 -10.19
CA ARG A 246 -5.09 0.32 -11.60
C ARG A 246 -6.60 0.51 -11.77
N ALA A 247 -7.40 -0.24 -11.01
CA ALA A 247 -8.85 -0.17 -11.07
C ALA A 247 -9.37 1.20 -10.62
N VAL A 248 -8.84 1.77 -9.53
CA VAL A 248 -9.24 3.09 -9.02
C VAL A 248 -8.86 4.20 -10.01
N GLN A 249 -7.67 4.14 -10.62
CA GLN A 249 -7.28 5.08 -11.67
C GLN A 249 -8.24 5.04 -12.85
N ALA A 250 -8.60 3.83 -13.32
CA ALA A 250 -9.53 3.66 -14.44
C ALA A 250 -10.94 4.18 -14.09
N LEU A 251 -11.47 3.83 -12.92
CA LEU A 251 -12.77 4.30 -12.44
C LEU A 251 -12.81 5.82 -12.23
N ALA A 252 -11.74 6.42 -11.72
CA ALA A 252 -11.61 7.87 -11.57
C ALA A 252 -11.59 8.59 -12.95
N ALA A 253 -11.04 7.93 -13.96
CA ALA A 253 -11.07 8.38 -15.36
C ALA A 253 -12.38 8.02 -16.08
N LYS A 254 -13.39 7.47 -15.37
CA LYS A 254 -14.69 7.03 -15.90
C LYS A 254 -14.60 5.96 -17.00
N LYS A 255 -13.55 5.15 -16.97
CA LYS A 255 -13.37 4.02 -17.88
C LYS A 255 -14.16 2.81 -17.43
N LYS A 256 -14.65 2.02 -18.38
CA LYS A 256 -15.31 0.74 -18.08
C LYS A 256 -14.31 -0.23 -17.45
N THR A 257 -14.59 -0.64 -16.22
CA THR A 257 -13.68 -1.46 -15.42
C THR A 257 -14.40 -2.74 -15.01
N THR A 258 -13.83 -3.89 -15.34
CA THR A 258 -14.39 -5.20 -14.99
C THR A 258 -13.33 -6.10 -14.39
N ILE A 259 -13.76 -7.01 -13.50
CA ILE A 259 -12.94 -8.09 -12.96
C ILE A 259 -13.57 -9.41 -13.37
N SER A 260 -12.81 -10.23 -14.10
CA SER A 260 -13.13 -11.63 -14.37
C SER A 260 -12.51 -12.49 -13.29
N VAL A 261 -13.34 -13.34 -12.67
CA VAL A 261 -12.94 -14.27 -11.62
C VAL A 261 -12.92 -15.68 -12.18
N ASP A 262 -11.76 -16.33 -12.08
CA ASP A 262 -11.61 -17.77 -12.30
C ASP A 262 -11.61 -18.46 -10.92
N PHE A 263 -12.65 -19.22 -10.62
CA PHE A 263 -12.80 -19.95 -9.36
C PHE A 263 -12.05 -21.28 -9.33
N LEU A 264 -11.49 -21.71 -10.45
CA LEU A 264 -10.78 -23.00 -10.61
C LEU A 264 -9.50 -22.82 -11.43
N PRO A 265 -8.57 -21.93 -11.01
CA PRO A 265 -7.40 -21.57 -11.81
C PRO A 265 -6.45 -22.76 -12.07
N GLN A 266 -6.53 -23.81 -11.24
CA GLN A 266 -5.74 -25.03 -11.37
C GLN A 266 -6.21 -25.97 -12.50
N LEU A 267 -7.40 -25.74 -13.08
CA LEU A 267 -7.97 -26.58 -14.16
C LEU A 267 -8.04 -25.80 -15.46
N GLY A 268 -7.64 -26.40 -16.57
CA GLY A 268 -7.90 -25.89 -17.91
C GLY A 268 -9.41 -25.93 -18.24
N GLU A 269 -9.87 -25.12 -19.21
CA GLU A 269 -11.29 -25.12 -19.62
C GLU A 269 -11.72 -26.46 -20.16
N GLU A 270 -10.84 -27.12 -20.95
CA GLU A 270 -11.11 -28.47 -21.51
C GLU A 270 -11.12 -29.55 -20.43
N GLU A 271 -10.17 -29.46 -19.46
CA GLU A 271 -10.14 -30.40 -18.32
C GLU A 271 -11.38 -30.26 -17.44
N LEU A 272 -11.81 -29.02 -17.15
CA LEU A 272 -13.03 -28.77 -16.40
C LEU A 272 -14.27 -29.29 -17.14
N LEU A 273 -14.35 -29.06 -18.46
CA LEU A 273 -15.45 -29.59 -19.29
C LEU A 273 -15.46 -31.14 -19.30
N HIS A 274 -14.29 -31.76 -19.43
CA HIS A 274 -14.16 -33.23 -19.37
C HIS A 274 -14.62 -33.74 -18.00
N MET A 275 -14.14 -33.15 -16.90
CA MET A 275 -14.59 -33.50 -15.55
C MET A 275 -16.10 -33.38 -15.38
N LEU A 276 -16.72 -32.27 -15.83
CA LEU A 276 -18.16 -32.09 -15.77
C LEU A 276 -18.92 -33.13 -16.56
N THR A 277 -18.40 -33.54 -17.71
CA THR A 277 -19.01 -34.61 -18.56
C THR A 277 -18.93 -35.96 -17.86
N GLU A 278 -17.83 -36.31 -17.22
CA GLU A 278 -17.73 -37.57 -16.46
C GLU A 278 -18.60 -37.55 -15.21
N LEU A 279 -18.68 -36.44 -14.48
CA LEU A 279 -19.60 -36.28 -13.36
C LEU A 279 -21.07 -36.40 -13.79
N GLN A 280 -21.42 -35.89 -14.97
CA GLN A 280 -22.76 -36.06 -15.53
C GLN A 280 -23.11 -37.54 -15.77
N LYS A 281 -22.19 -38.35 -16.27
CA LYS A 281 -22.37 -39.80 -16.47
C LYS A 281 -22.50 -40.53 -15.12
N GLN A 282 -21.73 -40.13 -14.12
CA GLN A 282 -21.68 -40.76 -12.80
C GLN A 282 -22.90 -40.40 -11.95
N TYR A 283 -23.29 -39.12 -11.93
CA TYR A 283 -24.33 -38.58 -11.03
C TYR A 283 -25.59 -38.16 -11.77
N ARG A 284 -26.05 -38.99 -12.70
CA ARG A 284 -27.14 -38.72 -13.68
C ARG A 284 -28.39 -38.11 -13.07
N LYS A 285 -28.86 -38.65 -11.93
CA LYS A 285 -30.13 -38.28 -11.27
C LYS A 285 -29.94 -37.23 -10.16
N GLN A 286 -28.70 -36.85 -9.84
CA GLN A 286 -28.43 -35.86 -8.82
C GLN A 286 -28.67 -34.45 -9.36
N PRO A 287 -29.12 -33.51 -8.49
CA PRO A 287 -29.21 -32.09 -8.83
C PRO A 287 -27.87 -31.53 -9.25
N VAL A 288 -27.86 -30.69 -10.28
CA VAL A 288 -26.62 -30.04 -10.77
C VAL A 288 -25.95 -29.24 -9.70
N GLU A 289 -26.70 -28.56 -8.80
CA GLU A 289 -26.14 -27.83 -7.67
C GLU A 289 -25.32 -28.73 -6.74
N GLU A 290 -25.83 -29.91 -6.42
CA GLU A 290 -25.15 -30.86 -5.52
C GLU A 290 -23.87 -31.41 -6.13
N VAL A 291 -23.88 -31.69 -7.44
CA VAL A 291 -22.70 -32.16 -8.14
C VAL A 291 -21.63 -31.09 -8.21
N LEU A 292 -22.00 -29.84 -8.47
CA LEU A 292 -21.05 -28.71 -8.43
C LEU A 292 -20.51 -28.47 -7.03
N ALA A 293 -21.28 -28.70 -5.99
CA ALA A 293 -20.87 -28.52 -4.59
C ALA A 293 -19.80 -29.53 -4.13
N LEU A 294 -19.50 -30.56 -4.92
CA LEU A 294 -18.37 -31.46 -4.65
C LEU A 294 -17.01 -30.77 -4.78
N PHE A 295 -16.91 -29.68 -5.54
CA PHE A 295 -15.65 -28.98 -5.80
C PHE A 295 -15.74 -27.45 -5.75
N LEU A 296 -16.93 -26.87 -5.60
CA LEU A 296 -17.16 -25.43 -5.45
C LEU A 296 -17.98 -25.14 -4.19
N ASN A 297 -17.79 -23.95 -3.63
CA ASN A 297 -18.67 -23.46 -2.55
C ASN A 297 -20.12 -23.39 -3.03
N LYS A 298 -21.08 -23.85 -2.21
CA LYS A 298 -22.50 -23.93 -2.57
C LYS A 298 -23.09 -22.59 -3.05
N LYS A 299 -22.69 -21.46 -2.46
CA LYS A 299 -23.13 -20.14 -2.93
C LYS A 299 -22.57 -19.80 -4.31
N ILE A 300 -21.35 -20.24 -4.63
CA ILE A 300 -20.77 -20.07 -5.97
C ILE A 300 -21.59 -20.91 -6.96
N CYS A 301 -21.94 -22.17 -6.62
CA CYS A 301 -22.80 -23.01 -7.45
C CYS A 301 -24.13 -22.30 -7.77
N GLY A 302 -24.79 -21.76 -6.74
CA GLY A 302 -26.04 -21.01 -6.91
C GLY A 302 -25.90 -19.82 -7.86
N ALA A 303 -24.86 -18.99 -7.68
CA ALA A 303 -24.62 -17.84 -8.54
C ALA A 303 -24.32 -18.24 -10.00
N LEU A 304 -23.58 -19.32 -10.23
CA LEU A 304 -23.34 -19.88 -11.56
C LEU A 304 -24.63 -20.33 -12.25
N LEU A 305 -25.45 -21.07 -11.52
CA LEU A 305 -26.74 -21.60 -12.03
C LEU A 305 -27.71 -20.45 -12.33
N HIS A 306 -27.85 -19.47 -11.45
CA HIS A 306 -28.64 -18.27 -11.69
C HIS A 306 -28.19 -17.51 -12.95
N ARG A 307 -26.89 -17.32 -13.11
CA ARG A 307 -26.33 -16.61 -14.29
C ARG A 307 -26.61 -17.35 -15.61
N LEU A 308 -26.75 -18.67 -15.55
CA LEU A 308 -27.10 -19.52 -16.71
C LEU A 308 -28.60 -19.79 -16.83
N SER A 309 -29.41 -19.31 -15.89
CA SER A 309 -30.85 -19.62 -15.80
C SER A 309 -31.13 -21.14 -15.76
N LEU A 310 -30.25 -21.87 -15.04
CA LEU A 310 -30.41 -23.30 -14.80
C LEU A 310 -31.12 -23.54 -13.45
N PRO A 311 -32.17 -24.35 -13.39
CA PRO A 311 -32.80 -24.73 -12.14
C PRO A 311 -31.85 -25.49 -11.22
N PHE A 312 -31.81 -25.17 -9.93
CA PHE A 312 -30.91 -25.82 -8.95
C PHE A 312 -31.14 -27.32 -8.84
N GLN A 313 -32.41 -27.74 -8.93
CA GLN A 313 -32.84 -29.14 -8.84
C GLN A 313 -32.87 -29.86 -10.20
N GLN A 314 -32.32 -29.25 -11.26
CA GLN A 314 -32.20 -29.89 -12.53
C GLN A 314 -31.27 -31.11 -12.43
N GLU A 315 -31.75 -32.29 -12.87
CA GLU A 315 -30.92 -33.50 -12.88
C GLU A 315 -29.76 -33.35 -13.88
N MET A 316 -28.56 -33.79 -13.48
CA MET A 316 -27.36 -33.73 -14.31
C MET A 316 -27.54 -34.32 -15.70
N GLN A 317 -28.24 -35.44 -15.83
CA GLN A 317 -28.50 -36.10 -17.14
C GLN A 317 -29.30 -35.23 -18.13
N THR A 318 -30.01 -34.20 -17.65
CA THR A 318 -30.83 -33.31 -18.49
C THR A 318 -30.09 -32.04 -18.88
N VAL A 319 -28.88 -31.81 -18.34
CA VAL A 319 -28.03 -30.71 -18.73
C VAL A 319 -27.40 -31.00 -20.09
N SER A 320 -27.66 -30.15 -21.07
CA SER A 320 -27.10 -30.35 -22.41
C SER A 320 -25.62 -30.05 -22.48
N ASP A 321 -24.90 -30.60 -23.47
CA ASP A 321 -23.48 -30.33 -23.71
C ASP A 321 -23.20 -28.82 -23.86
N LYS A 322 -24.12 -28.07 -24.49
CA LYS A 322 -24.03 -26.63 -24.63
C LYS A 322 -24.10 -25.92 -23.28
N GLN A 323 -24.90 -26.41 -22.35
CA GLN A 323 -24.99 -25.87 -20.99
C GLN A 323 -23.75 -26.23 -20.17
N LEU A 324 -23.21 -27.46 -20.30
CA LEU A 324 -21.94 -27.84 -19.65
C LEU A 324 -20.77 -26.96 -20.11
N LYS A 325 -20.66 -26.73 -21.43
CA LYS A 325 -19.63 -25.79 -21.96
C LYS A 325 -19.78 -24.36 -21.41
N LYS A 326 -21.03 -23.87 -21.36
CA LYS A 326 -21.26 -22.54 -20.74
C LYS A 326 -20.92 -22.50 -19.25
N LEU A 327 -21.22 -23.58 -18.53
CA LEU A 327 -20.93 -23.73 -17.12
C LEU A 327 -19.40 -23.75 -16.88
N ALA A 328 -18.67 -24.58 -17.63
CA ALA A 328 -17.19 -24.61 -17.55
C ALA A 328 -16.58 -23.24 -17.80
N LYS A 329 -17.02 -22.57 -18.88
CA LYS A 329 -16.57 -21.23 -19.20
C LYS A 329 -16.89 -20.23 -18.08
N LEU A 330 -18.10 -20.28 -17.50
CA LEU A 330 -18.51 -19.34 -16.45
C LEU A 330 -17.77 -19.55 -15.13
N CYS A 331 -17.42 -20.79 -14.77
CA CYS A 331 -16.57 -21.08 -13.61
C CYS A 331 -15.22 -20.37 -13.70
N ARG A 332 -14.70 -20.20 -14.91
CA ARG A 332 -13.39 -19.57 -15.17
C ARG A 332 -13.48 -18.09 -15.55
N HIS A 333 -14.63 -17.61 -15.96
CA HIS A 333 -14.84 -16.24 -16.42
C HIS A 333 -16.13 -15.64 -15.83
N PHE A 334 -16.19 -15.59 -14.48
CA PHE A 334 -17.29 -14.92 -13.80
C PHE A 334 -16.99 -13.42 -13.70
N VAL A 335 -17.64 -12.63 -14.54
CA VAL A 335 -17.32 -11.20 -14.68
C VAL A 335 -18.19 -10.34 -13.76
N PHE A 336 -17.54 -9.45 -13.04
CA PHE A 336 -18.14 -8.35 -12.27
C PHE A 336 -17.79 -7.01 -12.89
N GLU A 337 -18.78 -6.16 -13.08
CA GLU A 337 -18.54 -4.76 -13.45
C GLU A 337 -18.33 -3.93 -12.17
N MET A 338 -17.21 -3.21 -12.11
CA MET A 338 -16.89 -2.35 -10.98
C MET A 338 -17.59 -1.01 -11.13
N SER A 339 -18.26 -0.58 -10.06
CA SER A 339 -19.05 0.66 -10.04
C SER A 339 -18.39 1.79 -9.27
N GLY A 340 -17.30 1.52 -8.55
CA GLY A 340 -16.62 2.50 -7.74
C GLY A 340 -15.61 1.90 -6.75
N TYR A 341 -15.18 2.75 -5.84
CA TYR A 341 -14.25 2.43 -4.77
C TYR A 341 -14.60 3.25 -3.51
N PRO A 342 -14.21 2.83 -2.30
CA PRO A 342 -14.49 3.56 -1.07
C PRO A 342 -13.58 4.78 -0.90
N GLY A 343 -13.86 5.58 0.14
CA GLY A 343 -12.99 6.68 0.54
C GLY A 343 -11.69 6.22 1.20
N PHE A 344 -10.85 7.19 1.54
CA PHE A 344 -9.55 6.96 2.18
C PHE A 344 -9.64 6.29 3.56
N ASP A 345 -10.78 6.37 4.23
CA ASP A 345 -11.03 5.71 5.53
C ASP A 345 -10.97 4.18 5.43
N LYS A 346 -11.14 3.63 4.24
CA LYS A 346 -11.09 2.19 3.93
C LYS A 346 -9.86 1.76 3.14
N ALA A 347 -8.99 2.69 2.79
CA ALA A 347 -7.76 2.41 2.08
C ALA A 347 -6.59 2.15 3.04
N GLN A 348 -5.66 1.29 2.65
CA GLN A 348 -4.44 1.07 3.42
C GLN A 348 -3.37 2.10 3.07
N VAL A 349 -3.29 2.51 1.81
CA VAL A 349 -2.31 3.47 1.29
C VAL A 349 -2.96 4.50 0.37
N THR A 350 -2.22 5.57 0.12
CA THR A 350 -2.56 6.63 -0.81
C THR A 350 -1.64 6.51 -2.03
N MET A 351 -2.18 6.40 -3.23
CA MET A 351 -1.43 6.70 -4.44
C MET A 351 -1.53 8.19 -4.76
N GLY A 352 -0.49 8.76 -5.36
CA GLY A 352 -0.36 10.19 -5.55
C GLY A 352 0.35 10.86 -4.36
N GLY A 353 0.73 12.11 -4.51
CA GLY A 353 1.52 12.85 -3.54
C GLY A 353 2.49 13.82 -4.20
N VAL A 354 3.59 14.14 -3.52
CA VAL A 354 4.68 14.96 -4.07
C VAL A 354 5.42 14.14 -5.14
N PRO A 355 5.49 14.61 -6.40
CA PRO A 355 6.15 13.87 -7.47
C PRO A 355 7.64 13.66 -7.18
N VAL A 356 8.14 12.46 -7.44
CA VAL A 356 9.57 12.14 -7.26
C VAL A 356 10.50 12.99 -8.14
N SER A 357 9.99 13.54 -9.25
CA SER A 357 10.74 14.49 -10.09
C SER A 357 11.07 15.83 -9.40
N GLU A 358 10.48 16.10 -8.25
CA GLU A 358 10.75 17.29 -7.42
C GLU A 358 11.61 16.97 -6.21
N ILE A 359 12.11 15.74 -6.10
CA ILE A 359 12.88 15.21 -4.96
C ILE A 359 14.14 14.55 -5.53
N ASP A 360 15.29 14.82 -4.93
CA ASP A 360 16.55 14.17 -5.33
C ASP A 360 16.76 12.82 -4.60
N ASP A 361 17.84 12.13 -4.97
CA ASP A 361 18.21 10.82 -4.42
C ASP A 361 18.53 10.83 -2.92
N THR A 362 18.68 12.00 -2.32
CA THR A 362 18.88 12.20 -0.87
C THR A 362 17.56 12.48 -0.13
N MET A 363 16.43 12.36 -0.82
CA MET A 363 15.10 12.76 -0.35
C MET A 363 14.95 14.26 -0.12
N GLN A 364 15.88 15.10 -0.58
CA GLN A 364 15.81 16.55 -0.49
C GLN A 364 14.93 17.12 -1.61
N SER A 365 14.23 18.18 -1.29
CA SER A 365 13.47 18.99 -2.23
C SER A 365 14.37 19.62 -3.29
N GLY A 366 14.04 19.43 -4.57
CA GLY A 366 14.68 20.16 -5.66
C GLY A 366 14.28 21.65 -5.74
N LYS A 367 13.32 22.09 -4.91
CA LYS A 367 12.79 23.48 -4.92
C LYS A 367 13.18 24.29 -3.70
N VAL A 368 13.31 23.61 -2.54
CA VAL A 368 13.58 24.27 -1.26
C VAL A 368 14.76 23.58 -0.58
N ARG A 369 15.89 24.28 -0.49
CA ARG A 369 17.09 23.76 0.16
C ARG A 369 16.80 23.37 1.62
N ASN A 370 17.39 22.26 2.10
CA ASN A 370 17.25 21.75 3.47
C ASN A 370 15.82 21.30 3.85
N LEU A 371 14.92 21.18 2.87
CA LEU A 371 13.63 20.51 3.01
C LEU A 371 13.75 19.08 2.48
N TYR A 372 13.27 18.11 3.24
CA TYR A 372 13.28 16.68 2.89
C TYR A 372 11.87 16.09 2.98
N PHE A 373 11.66 15.01 2.25
CA PHE A 373 10.41 14.25 2.27
C PHE A 373 10.67 12.80 2.68
N ALA A 374 9.73 12.19 3.41
CA ALA A 374 9.84 10.78 3.78
C ALA A 374 8.47 10.09 3.87
N GLY A 375 8.39 8.87 3.37
CA GLY A 375 7.20 8.03 3.42
C GLY A 375 6.14 8.36 2.39
N GLU A 376 4.88 8.09 2.74
CA GLU A 376 3.71 8.10 1.86
C GLU A 376 3.30 9.51 1.35
N ILE A 377 3.92 10.58 1.83
CA ILE A 377 3.73 11.92 1.26
C ILE A 377 4.32 12.03 -0.14
N ILE A 378 5.34 11.23 -0.46
CA ILE A 378 5.97 11.10 -1.77
C ILE A 378 5.06 10.21 -2.65
N ASP A 379 4.94 10.54 -3.93
CA ASP A 379 4.18 9.76 -4.91
C ASP A 379 4.87 8.42 -5.25
N VAL A 380 4.93 7.56 -4.26
CA VAL A 380 5.42 6.17 -4.31
C VAL A 380 4.52 5.34 -3.42
N ASP A 381 3.81 4.39 -4.01
CA ASP A 381 3.04 3.40 -3.27
C ASP A 381 3.39 1.98 -3.74
N GLY A 382 3.43 1.06 -2.81
CA GLY A 382 3.80 -0.33 -3.04
C GLY A 382 2.62 -1.27 -2.97
N ARG A 383 2.83 -2.49 -3.47
CA ARG A 383 1.91 -3.63 -3.35
C ARG A 383 1.55 -3.91 -1.88
N CYS A 384 0.49 -4.70 -1.67
CA CYS A 384 0.18 -5.26 -0.35
C CYS A 384 1.24 -6.28 0.04
N GLY A 385 1.79 -6.20 1.26
CA GLY A 385 2.73 -7.22 1.71
C GLY A 385 4.04 -6.71 2.31
N GLY A 386 4.06 -5.56 2.96
CA GLY A 386 5.25 -5.01 3.64
C GLY A 386 5.97 -3.91 2.86
N TYR A 387 5.68 -3.76 1.57
CA TYR A 387 6.36 -2.83 0.68
C TYR A 387 6.21 -1.35 1.10
N ASN A 388 5.02 -0.94 1.52
CA ASN A 388 4.77 0.45 1.93
C ASN A 388 5.46 0.82 3.25
N LEU A 389 5.59 -0.13 4.18
CA LEU A 389 6.40 0.08 5.37
C LEU A 389 7.90 0.09 5.03
N GLN A 390 8.35 -0.80 4.13
CA GLN A 390 9.72 -0.74 3.63
C GLN A 390 10.03 0.63 3.01
N TRP A 391 9.14 1.17 2.15
CA TRP A 391 9.31 2.51 1.62
C TRP A 391 9.40 3.59 2.72
N ALA A 392 8.60 3.45 3.77
CA ALA A 392 8.66 4.37 4.90
C ALA A 392 10.01 4.29 5.65
N TRP A 393 10.55 3.08 5.82
CA TRP A 393 11.88 2.89 6.43
C TRP A 393 12.98 3.44 5.53
N THR A 394 12.99 3.07 4.26
CA THR A 394 13.98 3.47 3.27
C THR A 394 14.05 4.99 3.13
N SER A 395 12.94 5.63 2.80
CA SER A 395 12.89 7.08 2.62
C SER A 395 13.16 7.85 3.91
N GLY A 396 12.69 7.32 5.04
CA GLY A 396 12.98 7.89 6.37
C GLY A 396 14.46 7.81 6.72
N TYR A 397 15.10 6.66 6.49
CA TYR A 397 16.53 6.46 6.70
C TYR A 397 17.36 7.43 5.85
N ILE A 398 17.10 7.51 4.55
CA ILE A 398 17.82 8.37 3.61
C ILE A 398 17.66 9.84 3.99
N ALA A 399 16.43 10.30 4.23
CA ALA A 399 16.17 11.67 4.65
C ALA A 399 16.87 12.01 5.97
N GLY A 400 16.84 11.08 6.94
CA GLY A 400 17.53 11.26 8.24
C GLY A 400 19.04 11.29 8.13
N LEU A 401 19.63 10.48 7.24
CA LEU A 401 21.07 10.45 6.99
C LEU A 401 21.53 11.77 6.36
N HIS A 402 20.94 12.15 5.23
CA HIS A 402 21.39 13.28 4.43
C HIS A 402 20.99 14.65 5.00
N CYS A 403 19.95 14.72 5.84
CA CYS A 403 19.70 15.96 6.56
C CYS A 403 20.81 16.30 7.56
N CYS A 404 21.74 15.39 7.84
CA CYS A 404 22.86 15.62 8.76
C CYS A 404 24.19 15.87 8.05
N ASP A 405 24.29 15.63 6.73
CA ASP A 405 25.52 15.84 5.98
C ASP A 405 25.94 17.31 6.04
N GLN A 406 27.21 17.54 6.38
CA GLN A 406 27.80 18.89 6.37
C GLN A 406 28.03 19.35 4.93
N GLU A 407 27.85 20.62 4.69
CA GLU A 407 27.96 21.33 3.40
C GLU A 407 29.38 21.31 2.82
N ASN A 408 30.00 20.18 2.58
CA ASN A 408 31.38 20.10 2.06
C ASN A 408 31.49 19.81 0.54
N VAL A 409 30.43 19.98 -0.27
CA VAL A 409 30.50 19.65 -1.70
C VAL A 409 30.33 20.84 -2.65
N SER A 410 29.94 22.05 -2.19
CA SER A 410 29.71 23.19 -3.08
C SER A 410 30.87 24.16 -3.25
N GLU A 411 31.85 24.19 -2.35
CA GLU A 411 33.01 25.11 -2.51
C GLU A 411 34.07 24.56 -3.49
N ASN A 412 34.17 23.26 -3.71
CA ASN A 412 35.14 22.67 -4.66
C ASN A 412 34.74 22.79 -6.13
N ARG A 413 33.47 23.11 -6.47
CA ARG A 413 33.05 23.29 -7.87
C ARG A 413 33.17 24.72 -8.38
N GLU A 414 33.23 25.74 -7.51
CA GLU A 414 33.47 27.10 -7.91
C GLU A 414 34.98 27.38 -8.08
N THR A 415 35.84 26.80 -7.26
CA THR A 415 37.31 26.92 -7.40
C THR A 415 37.88 26.21 -8.62
N GLU A 416 37.23 25.15 -9.14
CA GLU A 416 37.64 24.49 -10.39
C GLU A 416 37.13 25.24 -11.65
N ARG A 417 36.15 26.15 -11.53
CA ARG A 417 35.69 27.00 -12.65
C ARG A 417 36.46 28.31 -12.78
N GLU A 418 37.10 28.79 -11.71
CA GLU A 418 37.94 29.96 -11.76
C GLU A 418 39.41 29.69 -12.10
N SER A 419 39.78 28.38 -12.18
CA SER A 419 41.13 27.95 -12.56
C SER A 419 41.22 27.32 -13.97
N ARG A 420 40.22 27.53 -14.81
CA ARG A 420 40.22 27.22 -16.26
C ARG A 420 39.84 28.49 -17.04
#